data_8bbde3759382309ff8dd179bbf35d6c5
#
_entry.id   8bbde3759382309ff8dd179bbf35d6c5
#
_cell.length_a   1.000
_cell.length_b   1.000
_cell.length_c   1.000
_cell.angle_alpha   90.00
_cell.angle_beta   90.00
_cell.angle_gamma   90.00
#
_symmetry.space_group_name_H-M   'P 1'
#
loop_
_entity.id
_entity.type
_entity.pdbx_description
1 polymer ?
#
loop_
_entity_poly.entity_id
_entity_poly.type
_entity_poly.pdbx_seq_one_letter_code
_entity_poly.pdbx_strand_id
1 'polypeptide(L)'
;MVLIVVQIQSYLGIVKIMKFALANDKRIEATKGGKGVCPSCGSKLVAKCGEIVIHHWAHIKKCDDHWWENETEWHRNWKNEFPDEWQEIIHYDEGGERHIADVKTSEDWVIEFQHSAINKEERNSRDSFYNKLIWIVDGMRRKTDLKQFQSMLNASNFIYYDPLLVNVDTEGWRLPLEWEDSNSIIFIDFGDSLVSYRDGYSSNTDLWLIYRNIKGVFVSHLSRNSFIEMFNNSNSDEIFNKLINPIQNQINKI
;
A
#
# COMPACT_ATOMS: atom_id res chain seq x y z
N MET A 1 -14.65 -31.47 -6.58
CA MET A 1 -14.00 -31.01 -7.81
C MET A 1 -13.52 -29.55 -7.58
N VAL A 2 -12.69 -29.31 -6.55
CA VAL A 2 -12.22 -27.95 -6.14
C VAL A 2 -10.71 -27.93 -5.86
N LEU A 3 -9.96 -28.97 -6.22
CA LEU A 3 -8.54 -29.12 -5.79
C LEU A 3 -7.51 -29.02 -6.94
N ILE A 4 -7.87 -28.49 -8.11
CA ILE A 4 -6.95 -28.46 -9.28
C ILE A 4 -6.53 -27.03 -9.68
N VAL A 5 -7.10 -25.98 -9.09
CA VAL A 5 -6.81 -24.58 -9.52
C VAL A 5 -5.56 -23.99 -8.86
N VAL A 6 -5.03 -24.55 -7.80
CA VAL A 6 -3.92 -23.95 -7.02
C VAL A 6 -2.52 -24.36 -7.51
N GLN A 7 -2.38 -25.30 -8.44
CA GLN A 7 -1.07 -25.87 -8.81
C GLN A 7 -0.53 -25.48 -10.19
N ILE A 8 -1.19 -24.61 -10.95
CA ILE A 8 -0.70 -24.18 -12.28
C ILE A 8 0.14 -22.88 -12.22
N GLN A 9 0.19 -22.21 -11.07
CA GLN A 9 0.90 -20.93 -10.92
C GLN A 9 2.42 -21.03 -10.71
N SER A 10 2.98 -22.23 -10.60
CA SER A 10 4.41 -22.43 -10.25
C SER A 10 5.38 -22.61 -11.42
N TYR A 11 4.92 -22.55 -12.69
CA TYR A 11 5.78 -22.81 -13.87
C TYR A 11 5.82 -21.70 -14.94
N LEU A 12 5.06 -20.61 -14.79
CA LEU A 12 5.23 -19.42 -15.62
C LEU A 12 6.00 -18.40 -14.78
N GLY A 13 7.22 -18.09 -15.22
CA GLY A 13 8.04 -17.06 -14.57
C GLY A 13 7.19 -15.83 -14.26
N ILE A 14 7.39 -15.30 -13.06
CA ILE A 14 6.65 -14.19 -12.49
C ILE A 14 6.61 -13.04 -13.51
N VAL A 15 5.43 -12.71 -14.02
CA VAL A 15 5.23 -11.71 -15.08
C VAL A 15 4.56 -10.49 -14.46
N LYS A 16 5.25 -9.34 -14.48
CA LYS A 16 4.68 -8.07 -14.02
C LYS A 16 3.38 -7.78 -14.74
N ILE A 17 2.33 -7.50 -13.98
CA ILE A 17 1.01 -7.10 -14.47
C ILE A 17 0.78 -5.62 -14.16
N MET A 18 0.05 -4.91 -15.03
CA MET A 18 -0.15 -3.47 -14.97
C MET A 18 -1.56 -3.11 -15.41
N LYS A 19 -2.09 -2.02 -14.86
CA LYS A 19 -3.37 -1.43 -15.30
C LYS A 19 -3.20 -0.77 -16.68
N PHE A 20 -2.11 -0.02 -16.87
CA PHE A 20 -1.89 0.78 -18.07
C PHE A 20 -0.72 0.28 -18.93
N ALA A 21 -0.88 0.41 -20.25
CA ALA A 21 0.16 0.30 -21.25
C ALA A 21 0.20 1.55 -22.13
N LEU A 22 1.29 1.76 -22.87
CA LEU A 22 1.35 2.75 -23.94
C LEU A 22 0.93 2.12 -25.26
N ALA A 23 -0.03 2.76 -25.95
CA ALA A 23 -0.40 2.47 -27.32
C ALA A 23 -0.60 3.79 -28.08
N ASN A 24 0.14 4.00 -29.16
CA ASN A 24 0.15 5.26 -29.90
C ASN A 24 0.37 6.49 -28.99
N ASP A 25 1.36 6.41 -28.10
CA ASP A 25 1.74 7.44 -27.12
C ASP A 25 0.65 7.81 -26.10
N LYS A 26 -0.40 6.98 -26.02
CA LYS A 26 -1.46 7.15 -25.02
C LYS A 26 -1.44 6.00 -24.01
N ARG A 27 -1.67 6.35 -22.76
CA ARG A 27 -1.91 5.35 -21.70
C ARG A 27 -3.31 4.79 -21.87
N ILE A 28 -3.40 3.47 -21.94
CA ILE A 28 -4.67 2.76 -22.12
C ILE A 28 -4.76 1.56 -21.16
N GLU A 29 -5.95 1.29 -20.68
CA GLU A 29 -6.26 0.06 -19.96
C GLU A 29 -6.31 -1.15 -20.90
N ALA A 30 -6.20 -2.36 -20.32
CA ALA A 30 -6.24 -3.59 -21.09
C ALA A 30 -7.64 -3.84 -21.66
N THR A 31 -7.72 -3.95 -22.98
CA THR A 31 -8.92 -4.34 -23.71
C THR A 31 -8.66 -5.60 -24.53
N LYS A 32 -9.69 -6.41 -24.77
CA LYS A 32 -9.57 -7.69 -25.49
C LYS A 32 -8.93 -7.49 -26.86
N GLY A 33 -7.81 -8.18 -27.10
CA GLY A 33 -7.04 -8.06 -28.33
C GLY A 33 -6.17 -6.79 -28.44
N GLY A 34 -6.12 -5.96 -27.39
CA GLY A 34 -5.29 -4.77 -27.32
C GLY A 34 -3.80 -5.10 -27.44
N LYS A 35 -3.03 -4.16 -27.99
CA LYS A 35 -1.57 -4.21 -28.07
C LYS A 35 -0.99 -2.95 -27.43
N GLY A 36 0.03 -3.10 -26.62
CA GLY A 36 0.70 -2.00 -25.96
C GLY A 36 2.13 -2.34 -25.57
N VAL A 37 2.85 -1.36 -25.08
CA VAL A 37 4.20 -1.53 -24.55
C VAL A 37 4.27 -1.01 -23.13
N CYS A 38 5.17 -1.58 -22.33
CA CYS A 38 5.43 -1.11 -20.97
C CYS A 38 5.98 0.32 -21.02
N PRO A 39 5.42 1.27 -20.28
CA PRO A 39 5.94 2.63 -20.25
C PRO A 39 7.35 2.71 -19.66
N SER A 40 7.73 1.79 -18.76
CA SER A 40 9.06 1.77 -18.14
C SER A 40 10.11 1.13 -19.05
N CYS A 41 9.94 -0.13 -19.46
CA CYS A 41 10.99 -0.88 -20.17
C CYS A 41 10.79 -0.97 -21.71
N GLY A 42 9.69 -0.43 -22.26
CA GLY A 42 9.37 -0.48 -23.69
C GLY A 42 9.00 -1.88 -24.23
N SER A 43 9.00 -2.91 -23.39
CA SER A 43 8.68 -4.28 -23.78
C SER A 43 7.22 -4.42 -24.20
N LYS A 44 6.96 -5.28 -25.18
CA LYS A 44 5.59 -5.61 -25.60
C LYS A 44 4.79 -6.25 -24.48
N LEU A 45 3.57 -5.80 -24.33
CA LEU A 45 2.60 -6.30 -23.38
C LEU A 45 1.47 -7.04 -24.11
N VAL A 46 0.85 -7.97 -23.38
CA VAL A 46 -0.36 -8.71 -23.82
C VAL A 46 -1.52 -8.33 -22.93
N ALA A 47 -2.63 -7.93 -23.53
CA ALA A 47 -3.86 -7.70 -22.80
C ALA A 47 -4.46 -9.04 -22.34
N LYS A 48 -4.67 -9.18 -21.05
CA LYS A 48 -5.35 -10.30 -20.39
C LYS A 48 -6.73 -9.84 -19.93
N CYS A 49 -7.75 -10.25 -20.68
CA CYS A 49 -9.13 -9.81 -20.46
C CYS A 49 -10.04 -11.04 -20.35
N GLY A 50 -9.80 -11.86 -19.32
CA GLY A 50 -10.62 -13.02 -18.97
C GLY A 50 -11.78 -12.65 -18.03
N GLU A 51 -12.65 -13.61 -17.76
CA GLU A 51 -13.84 -13.42 -16.88
C GLU A 51 -13.51 -13.58 -15.40
N ILE A 52 -12.35 -14.16 -15.05
CA ILE A 52 -12.03 -14.57 -13.66
C ILE A 52 -11.09 -13.57 -12.98
N VAL A 53 -10.21 -12.93 -13.75
CA VAL A 53 -9.19 -11.99 -13.22
C VAL A 53 -9.43 -10.63 -13.83
N ILE A 54 -9.21 -9.58 -13.05
CA ILE A 54 -9.30 -8.20 -13.53
C ILE A 54 -8.51 -8.02 -14.83
N HIS A 55 -9.02 -7.19 -15.73
CA HIS A 55 -8.32 -6.91 -16.98
C HIS A 55 -7.00 -6.21 -16.69
N HIS A 56 -5.90 -6.71 -17.27
CA HIS A 56 -4.56 -6.20 -17.05
C HIS A 56 -3.65 -6.41 -18.26
N TRP A 57 -2.58 -5.64 -18.29
CA TRP A 57 -1.47 -5.87 -19.18
C TRP A 57 -0.43 -6.78 -18.52
N ALA A 58 0.04 -7.75 -19.25
CA ALA A 58 1.07 -8.68 -18.80
C ALA A 58 2.31 -8.61 -19.68
N HIS A 59 3.50 -8.60 -19.08
CA HIS A 59 4.75 -8.69 -19.81
C HIS A 59 4.89 -10.07 -20.47
N ILE A 60 5.44 -10.10 -21.69
CA ILE A 60 5.81 -11.36 -22.37
C ILE A 60 7.17 -11.86 -21.87
N LYS A 61 8.05 -10.93 -21.46
CA LYS A 61 9.38 -11.19 -20.90
C LYS A 61 9.49 -10.49 -19.55
N LYS A 62 10.52 -10.80 -18.77
CA LYS A 62 10.80 -10.15 -17.48
C LYS A 62 10.95 -8.63 -17.69
N CYS A 63 10.30 -7.84 -16.84
CA CYS A 63 10.47 -6.39 -16.78
C CYS A 63 11.81 -6.04 -16.13
N ASP A 64 12.41 -4.90 -16.47
CA ASP A 64 13.60 -4.40 -15.81
C ASP A 64 13.32 -3.93 -14.38
N ASP A 65 12.10 -3.40 -14.15
CA ASP A 65 11.63 -3.09 -12.82
C ASP A 65 11.32 -4.40 -12.07
N HIS A 66 12.03 -4.63 -10.98
CA HIS A 66 11.94 -5.85 -10.18
C HIS A 66 11.06 -5.69 -8.93
N TRP A 67 10.65 -4.45 -8.61
CA TRP A 67 9.73 -4.18 -7.51
C TRP A 67 8.30 -4.30 -8.01
N TRP A 68 7.71 -5.44 -7.79
CA TRP A 68 6.33 -5.63 -8.16
C TRP A 68 5.72 -6.81 -7.42
N GLU A 69 4.42 -6.76 -7.26
CA GLU A 69 3.63 -7.89 -6.85
C GLU A 69 2.44 -8.10 -7.80
N ASN A 70 1.77 -9.24 -7.66
CA ASN A 70 0.58 -9.50 -8.45
C ASN A 70 -0.51 -8.51 -8.06
N GLU A 71 -0.99 -7.71 -9.01
CA GLU A 71 -2.11 -6.81 -8.78
C GLU A 71 -3.36 -7.62 -8.44
N THR A 72 -3.90 -7.41 -7.26
CA THR A 72 -5.15 -7.99 -6.78
C THR A 72 -6.30 -7.00 -7.01
N GLU A 73 -7.54 -7.46 -6.79
CA GLU A 73 -8.71 -6.57 -6.79
C GLU A 73 -8.56 -5.47 -5.71
N TRP A 74 -8.01 -5.81 -4.55
CA TRP A 74 -7.73 -4.85 -3.49
C TRP A 74 -6.76 -3.73 -3.95
N HIS A 75 -5.65 -4.07 -4.62
CA HIS A 75 -4.74 -3.06 -5.20
C HIS A 75 -5.46 -2.16 -6.20
N ARG A 76 -6.23 -2.78 -7.11
CA ARG A 76 -6.94 -2.05 -8.14
C ARG A 76 -7.98 -1.09 -7.55
N ASN A 77 -8.70 -1.52 -6.52
CA ASN A 77 -9.68 -0.69 -5.84
C ASN A 77 -9.00 0.51 -5.18
N TRP A 78 -7.87 0.31 -4.50
CA TRP A 78 -7.11 1.42 -3.94
C TRP A 78 -6.58 2.38 -5.01
N LYS A 79 -5.98 1.89 -6.09
CA LYS A 79 -5.51 2.75 -7.17
C LYS A 79 -6.64 3.57 -7.78
N ASN A 80 -7.84 3.00 -7.91
CA ASN A 80 -9.01 3.70 -8.48
C ASN A 80 -9.57 4.83 -7.60
N GLU A 81 -9.15 4.95 -6.33
CA GLU A 81 -9.48 6.11 -5.49
C GLU A 81 -8.69 7.37 -5.88
N PHE A 82 -7.70 7.25 -6.75
CA PHE A 82 -6.84 8.32 -7.22
C PHE A 82 -6.98 8.53 -8.73
N PRO A 83 -6.72 9.76 -9.23
CA PRO A 83 -6.75 10.05 -10.66
C PRO A 83 -5.88 9.10 -11.49
N ASP A 84 -6.34 8.69 -12.67
CA ASP A 84 -5.60 7.79 -13.55
C ASP A 84 -4.21 8.32 -13.92
N GLU A 85 -4.05 9.64 -14.02
CA GLU A 85 -2.77 10.29 -14.30
C GLU A 85 -1.74 10.16 -13.17
N TRP A 86 -2.15 9.76 -11.96
CA TRP A 86 -1.27 9.53 -10.83
C TRP A 86 -0.91 8.06 -10.63
N GLN A 87 -1.62 7.14 -11.30
CA GLN A 87 -1.44 5.69 -11.11
C GLN A 87 -0.32 5.17 -12.01
N GLU A 88 0.45 4.19 -11.51
CA GLU A 88 1.54 3.52 -12.24
C GLU A 88 2.52 4.50 -12.90
N ILE A 89 3.00 5.47 -12.13
CA ILE A 89 3.89 6.54 -12.60
C ILE A 89 5.34 6.11 -12.41
N ILE A 90 6.14 6.31 -13.46
CA ILE A 90 7.58 6.06 -13.38
C ILE A 90 8.22 7.16 -12.55
N HIS A 91 8.86 6.78 -11.46
CA HIS A 91 9.70 7.64 -10.65
C HIS A 91 11.17 7.36 -10.96
N TYR A 92 11.97 8.43 -11.02
CA TYR A 92 13.41 8.37 -11.19
C TYR A 92 14.08 8.96 -9.96
N ASP A 93 15.11 8.31 -9.46
CA ASP A 93 15.99 8.90 -8.46
C ASP A 93 17.07 9.79 -9.12
N GLU A 94 17.92 10.41 -8.29
CA GLU A 94 19.03 11.25 -8.75
C GLU A 94 20.09 10.44 -9.54
N GLY A 95 20.19 9.13 -9.30
CA GLY A 95 21.10 8.22 -9.99
C GLY A 95 20.59 7.73 -11.34
N GLY A 96 19.32 8.01 -11.67
CA GLY A 96 18.65 7.55 -12.89
C GLY A 96 18.08 6.13 -12.74
N GLU A 97 18.10 5.53 -11.55
CA GLU A 97 17.31 4.33 -11.24
C GLU A 97 15.83 4.64 -11.36
N ARG A 98 15.03 3.68 -11.83
CA ARG A 98 13.60 3.93 -12.06
C ARG A 98 12.74 2.78 -11.60
N HIS A 99 11.63 3.14 -10.98
CA HIS A 99 10.59 2.22 -10.58
C HIS A 99 9.20 2.78 -10.90
N ILE A 100 8.22 1.91 -11.00
CA ILE A 100 6.82 2.29 -11.21
C ILE A 100 6.17 2.35 -9.84
N ALA A 101 5.81 3.55 -9.40
CA ALA A 101 5.01 3.78 -8.20
C ALA A 101 3.53 3.40 -8.46
N ASP A 102 2.87 2.78 -7.49
CA ASP A 102 1.45 2.46 -7.61
C ASP A 102 0.61 3.72 -7.81
N VAL A 103 0.83 4.73 -6.96
CA VAL A 103 0.26 6.07 -7.09
C VAL A 103 1.35 7.10 -6.78
N LYS A 104 1.47 8.14 -7.62
CA LYS A 104 2.32 9.31 -7.38
C LYS A 104 1.49 10.58 -7.54
N THR A 105 1.30 11.32 -6.46
CA THR A 105 0.52 12.55 -6.44
C THR A 105 1.27 13.73 -7.09
N SER A 106 0.55 14.82 -7.36
CA SER A 106 1.14 16.07 -7.87
C SER A 106 2.14 16.75 -6.93
N GLU A 107 2.11 16.41 -5.63
CA GLU A 107 3.04 16.91 -4.60
C GLU A 107 4.15 15.90 -4.26
N ASP A 108 4.42 14.97 -5.19
CA ASP A 108 5.46 13.95 -5.11
C ASP A 108 5.29 12.93 -3.95
N TRP A 109 4.11 12.82 -3.36
CA TRP A 109 3.81 11.69 -2.49
C TRP A 109 3.69 10.41 -3.32
N VAL A 110 4.38 9.38 -2.89
CA VAL A 110 4.21 8.02 -3.41
C VAL A 110 3.41 7.21 -2.43
N ILE A 111 2.38 6.52 -2.92
CA ILE A 111 1.56 5.61 -2.14
C ILE A 111 1.72 4.23 -2.77
N GLU A 112 2.27 3.30 -2.00
CA GLU A 112 2.48 1.91 -2.39
C GLU A 112 1.47 1.02 -1.65
N PHE A 113 0.84 0.11 -2.36
CA PHE A 113 -0.16 -0.82 -1.82
C PHE A 113 0.45 -2.21 -1.69
N GLN A 114 0.58 -2.73 -0.47
CA GLN A 114 1.26 -3.99 -0.19
C GLN A 114 0.30 -5.08 0.28
N HIS A 115 0.01 -6.04 -0.59
CA HIS A 115 -0.84 -7.19 -0.26
C HIS A 115 -0.02 -8.43 0.12
N SER A 116 1.06 -8.72 -0.59
CA SER A 116 1.89 -9.89 -0.30
C SER A 116 2.93 -9.62 0.80
N ALA A 117 3.63 -10.65 1.23
CA ALA A 117 4.78 -10.47 2.11
C ALA A 117 5.93 -9.81 1.32
N ILE A 118 6.50 -8.76 1.88
CA ILE A 118 7.71 -8.09 1.37
C ILE A 118 8.88 -8.44 2.28
N ASN A 119 10.05 -8.71 1.70
CA ASN A 119 11.25 -8.89 2.52
C ASN A 119 11.81 -7.54 2.97
N LYS A 120 12.59 -7.56 4.05
CA LYS A 120 13.11 -6.35 4.68
C LYS A 120 14.04 -5.55 3.75
N GLU A 121 14.86 -6.25 2.98
CA GLU A 121 15.82 -5.64 2.06
C GLU A 121 15.09 -4.86 0.95
N GLU A 122 14.09 -5.45 0.35
CA GLU A 122 13.27 -4.79 -0.68
C GLU A 122 12.50 -3.61 -0.10
N ARG A 123 11.86 -3.78 1.07
CA ARG A 123 11.15 -2.69 1.74
C ARG A 123 12.09 -1.51 2.03
N ASN A 124 13.25 -1.76 2.63
CA ASN A 124 14.23 -0.72 2.93
C ASN A 124 14.77 -0.04 1.66
N SER A 125 14.91 -0.80 0.56
CA SER A 125 15.29 -0.22 -0.73
C SER A 125 14.23 0.76 -1.23
N ARG A 126 12.94 0.39 -1.17
CA ARG A 126 11.82 1.28 -1.53
C ARG A 126 11.71 2.49 -0.60
N ASP A 127 11.86 2.28 0.73
CA ASP A 127 11.88 3.35 1.74
C ASP A 127 12.99 4.38 1.48
N SER A 128 14.12 3.95 0.92
CA SER A 128 15.25 4.82 0.59
C SER A 128 15.13 5.49 -0.77
N PHE A 129 14.42 4.85 -1.69
CA PHE A 129 14.27 5.34 -3.06
C PHE A 129 13.28 6.52 -3.16
N TYR A 130 12.20 6.47 -2.39
CA TYR A 130 11.17 7.51 -2.41
C TYR A 130 11.32 8.49 -1.25
N ASN A 131 11.37 9.79 -1.53
CA ASN A 131 11.50 10.84 -0.49
C ASN A 131 10.23 11.00 0.36
N LYS A 132 9.05 10.80 -0.25
CA LYS A 132 7.74 10.90 0.40
C LYS A 132 6.98 9.60 0.13
N LEU A 133 7.15 8.61 0.98
CA LEU A 133 6.53 7.29 0.81
C LEU A 133 5.51 6.99 1.91
N ILE A 134 4.36 6.50 1.49
CA ILE A 134 3.34 5.91 2.35
C ILE A 134 3.06 4.50 1.88
N TRP A 135 3.04 3.58 2.82
CA TRP A 135 2.58 2.22 2.60
C TRP A 135 1.13 2.08 3.07
N ILE A 136 0.28 1.53 2.22
CA ILE A 136 -1.00 0.94 2.62
C ILE A 136 -0.83 -0.57 2.58
N VAL A 137 -0.95 -1.21 3.73
CA VAL A 137 -0.73 -2.66 3.87
C VAL A 137 -2.06 -3.36 4.06
N ASP A 138 -2.31 -4.37 3.25
CA ASP A 138 -3.51 -5.20 3.41
C ASP A 138 -3.41 -6.04 4.69
N GLY A 139 -4.15 -5.64 5.71
CA GLY A 139 -4.25 -6.34 6.98
C GLY A 139 -5.08 -7.63 6.92
N MET A 140 -5.76 -7.88 5.80
CA MET A 140 -6.56 -9.09 5.58
C MET A 140 -5.81 -10.17 4.79
N ARG A 141 -4.57 -9.92 4.36
CA ARG A 141 -3.76 -10.87 3.58
C ARG A 141 -3.53 -12.22 4.28
N ARG A 142 -3.54 -12.26 5.59
CA ARG A 142 -3.47 -13.49 6.40
C ARG A 142 -4.66 -13.57 7.34
N LYS A 143 -5.23 -14.75 7.48
CA LYS A 143 -6.43 -15.01 8.32
C LYS A 143 -6.25 -14.64 9.79
N THR A 144 -5.02 -14.54 10.28
CA THR A 144 -4.72 -14.26 11.68
C THR A 144 -4.42 -12.79 11.98
N ASP A 145 -4.12 -11.97 10.96
CA ASP A 145 -3.60 -10.62 11.15
C ASP A 145 -4.60 -9.70 11.89
N LEU A 146 -5.86 -9.69 11.47
CA LEU A 146 -6.90 -8.92 12.14
C LEU A 146 -7.02 -9.30 13.62
N LYS A 147 -7.09 -10.60 13.92
CA LYS A 147 -7.23 -11.07 15.31
C LYS A 147 -6.00 -10.70 16.14
N GLN A 148 -4.81 -10.84 15.60
CA GLN A 148 -3.58 -10.47 16.29
C GLN A 148 -3.51 -8.96 16.52
N PHE A 149 -3.81 -8.15 15.51
CA PHE A 149 -3.85 -6.70 15.63
C PHE A 149 -4.85 -6.24 16.70
N GLN A 150 -6.05 -6.81 16.68
CA GLN A 150 -7.08 -6.56 17.69
C GLN A 150 -6.61 -6.91 19.11
N SER A 151 -5.93 -8.05 19.29
CA SER A 151 -5.39 -8.47 20.57
C SER A 151 -4.26 -7.55 21.05
N MET A 152 -3.38 -7.12 20.14
CA MET A 152 -2.32 -6.16 20.43
C MET A 152 -2.91 -4.82 20.89
N LEU A 153 -3.87 -4.27 20.17
CA LEU A 153 -4.54 -3.02 20.57
C LEU A 153 -5.11 -3.13 21.99
N ASN A 154 -5.81 -4.21 22.31
CA ASN A 154 -6.41 -4.41 23.63
C ASN A 154 -5.38 -4.63 24.74
N ALA A 155 -4.19 -5.13 24.42
CA ALA A 155 -3.07 -5.27 25.36
C ALA A 155 -2.25 -4.00 25.53
N SER A 156 -2.42 -3.01 24.65
CA SER A 156 -1.58 -1.82 24.56
C SER A 156 -1.86 -0.79 25.63
N ASN A 157 -0.89 0.10 25.86
CA ASN A 157 -1.03 1.21 26.78
C ASN A 157 -1.74 2.39 26.13
N PHE A 158 -2.87 2.76 26.68
CA PHE A 158 -3.62 3.94 26.25
C PHE A 158 -2.88 5.24 26.57
N ILE A 159 -2.90 6.17 25.63
CA ILE A 159 -2.30 7.50 25.77
C ILE A 159 -3.35 8.60 25.62
N TYR A 160 -4.14 8.56 24.53
CA TYR A 160 -5.07 9.64 24.19
C TYR A 160 -6.25 9.13 23.36
N TYR A 161 -7.42 9.81 23.44
CA TYR A 161 -8.64 9.36 22.76
C TYR A 161 -8.92 10.05 21.41
N ASP A 162 -8.55 11.30 21.23
CA ASP A 162 -8.94 12.05 20.06
C ASP A 162 -7.76 12.88 19.50
N PRO A 163 -7.07 12.36 18.48
CA PRO A 163 -7.22 11.02 17.88
C PRO A 163 -6.79 9.91 18.83
N LEU A 164 -7.35 8.69 18.68
CA LEU A 164 -6.91 7.53 19.44
C LEU A 164 -5.40 7.36 19.27
N LEU A 165 -4.69 7.29 20.38
CA LEU A 165 -3.26 7.03 20.39
C LEU A 165 -2.94 6.00 21.48
N VAL A 166 -2.31 4.91 21.08
CA VAL A 166 -1.86 3.86 21.97
C VAL A 166 -0.38 3.55 21.73
N ASN A 167 0.36 3.29 22.79
CA ASN A 167 1.71 2.76 22.71
C ASN A 167 1.63 1.23 22.68
N VAL A 168 2.25 0.62 21.69
CA VAL A 168 2.21 -0.82 21.48
C VAL A 168 3.59 -1.43 21.65
N ASP A 169 3.61 -2.61 22.29
CA ASP A 169 4.75 -3.50 22.21
C ASP A 169 4.54 -4.39 20.99
N THR A 170 5.46 -4.36 20.06
CA THR A 170 5.38 -5.12 18.80
C THR A 170 5.87 -6.56 18.95
N GLU A 171 6.55 -6.90 20.05
CA GLU A 171 7.04 -8.25 20.30
C GLU A 171 5.88 -9.25 20.35
N GLY A 172 5.98 -10.28 19.53
CA GLY A 172 4.95 -11.32 19.40
C GLY A 172 3.78 -10.98 18.46
N TRP A 173 3.72 -9.78 17.90
CA TRP A 173 2.67 -9.36 16.96
C TRP A 173 3.22 -9.21 15.53
N ARG A 174 2.98 -10.21 14.71
CA ARG A 174 3.64 -10.38 13.42
C ARG A 174 3.48 -9.19 12.48
N LEU A 175 2.25 -8.69 12.29
CA LEU A 175 2.00 -7.64 11.30
C LEU A 175 2.68 -6.32 11.66
N PRO A 176 2.55 -5.75 12.87
CA PRO A 176 3.29 -4.56 13.26
C PRO A 176 4.81 -4.76 13.28
N LEU A 177 5.28 -5.93 13.74
CA LEU A 177 6.70 -6.27 13.78
C LEU A 177 7.36 -6.25 12.40
N GLU A 178 6.64 -6.70 11.37
CA GLU A 178 7.15 -6.68 9.97
C GLU A 178 7.43 -5.26 9.47
N TRP A 179 6.84 -4.24 10.06
CA TRP A 179 6.90 -2.85 9.62
C TRP A 179 7.53 -1.90 10.63
N GLU A 180 7.87 -2.35 11.82
CA GLU A 180 8.32 -1.48 12.91
C GLU A 180 9.61 -0.72 12.62
N ASP A 181 10.48 -1.22 11.74
CA ASP A 181 11.75 -0.61 11.37
C ASP A 181 11.73 0.12 10.02
N SER A 182 10.56 0.28 9.40
CA SER A 182 10.40 1.13 8.22
C SER A 182 10.55 2.61 8.60
N ASN A 183 11.20 3.37 7.73
CA ASN A 183 11.31 4.83 7.88
C ASN A 183 10.14 5.58 7.24
N SER A 184 9.28 4.88 6.54
CA SER A 184 8.10 5.43 5.87
C SER A 184 6.87 5.39 6.77
N ILE A 185 5.83 6.06 6.36
CA ILE A 185 4.53 6.06 7.03
C ILE A 185 3.75 4.84 6.60
N ILE A 186 3.18 4.14 7.56
CA ILE A 186 2.51 2.88 7.31
C ILE A 186 1.08 2.95 7.83
N PHE A 187 0.15 2.64 6.95
CA PHE A 187 -1.23 2.39 7.28
C PHE A 187 -1.59 0.94 7.02
N ILE A 188 -2.35 0.35 7.91
CA ILE A 188 -2.91 -1.00 7.74
C ILE A 188 -4.39 -0.88 7.43
N ASP A 189 -4.81 -1.50 6.34
CA ASP A 189 -6.20 -1.58 5.89
C ASP A 189 -6.79 -2.94 6.22
N PHE A 190 -7.82 -2.99 7.06
CA PHE A 190 -8.56 -4.21 7.38
C PHE A 190 -9.88 -4.33 6.57
N GLY A 191 -10.00 -3.61 5.45
CA GLY A 191 -11.22 -3.61 4.64
C GLY A 191 -12.43 -3.16 5.47
N ASP A 192 -13.54 -3.86 5.29
CA ASP A 192 -14.78 -3.58 6.03
C ASP A 192 -14.86 -4.31 7.38
N SER A 193 -13.74 -4.87 7.85
CA SER A 193 -13.70 -5.59 9.12
C SER A 193 -13.69 -4.65 10.29
N LEU A 194 -14.53 -4.94 11.29
CA LEU A 194 -14.59 -4.14 12.51
C LEU A 194 -13.33 -4.33 13.34
N VAL A 195 -12.61 -3.25 13.60
CA VAL A 195 -11.52 -3.18 14.57
C VAL A 195 -11.99 -2.39 15.78
N SER A 196 -11.81 -2.94 16.97
CA SER A 196 -12.27 -2.35 18.22
C SER A 196 -11.11 -2.16 19.20
N TYR A 197 -11.18 -1.08 19.99
CA TYR A 197 -10.26 -0.84 21.08
C TYR A 197 -11.04 -0.66 22.40
N ARG A 198 -10.90 -1.64 23.30
CA ARG A 198 -11.60 -1.66 24.60
C ARG A 198 -13.11 -1.37 24.43
N ASP A 199 -13.76 -0.79 25.43
CA ASP A 199 -15.22 -0.60 25.45
C ASP A 199 -15.70 0.70 24.79
N GLY A 200 -14.86 1.43 24.07
CA GLY A 200 -15.22 2.78 23.62
C GLY A 200 -15.01 3.10 22.16
N TYR A 201 -14.16 2.38 21.47
CA TYR A 201 -13.87 2.67 20.07
C TYR A 201 -14.04 1.45 19.19
N SER A 202 -14.73 1.61 18.07
CA SER A 202 -14.74 0.61 17.00
C SER A 202 -15.02 1.26 15.66
N SER A 203 -14.32 0.80 14.63
CA SER A 203 -14.48 1.26 13.27
C SER A 203 -14.21 0.14 12.27
N ASN A 204 -14.92 0.20 11.15
CA ASN A 204 -14.69 -0.64 9.97
C ASN A 204 -14.36 0.20 8.72
N THR A 205 -14.07 1.48 8.89
CA THR A 205 -13.76 2.41 7.80
C THR A 205 -12.39 3.05 7.95
N ASP A 206 -11.64 2.69 8.97
CA ASP A 206 -10.37 3.32 9.28
C ASP A 206 -9.17 2.57 8.74
N LEU A 207 -8.16 3.35 8.37
CA LEU A 207 -6.79 2.95 8.24
C LEU A 207 -6.08 3.08 9.59
N TRP A 208 -5.25 2.11 9.92
CA TRP A 208 -4.53 2.07 11.18
C TRP A 208 -3.08 2.48 10.97
N LEU A 209 -2.76 3.70 11.39
CA LEU A 209 -1.42 4.28 11.32
C LEU A 209 -0.48 3.58 12.32
N ILE A 210 0.64 3.08 11.84
CA ILE A 210 1.79 2.68 12.65
C ILE A 210 2.81 3.83 12.62
N TYR A 211 3.03 4.45 13.75
CA TYR A 211 3.96 5.55 13.91
C TYR A 211 5.10 5.17 14.84
N ARG A 212 6.33 5.37 14.41
CA ARG A 212 7.52 5.04 15.20
C ARG A 212 8.37 6.27 15.47
N ASN A 213 8.93 6.34 16.67
CA ASN A 213 10.02 7.25 17.03
C ASN A 213 10.92 6.62 18.11
N ILE A 214 11.85 7.40 18.68
CA ILE A 214 12.78 6.95 19.73
C ILE A 214 12.09 6.50 21.03
N LYS A 215 10.82 6.86 21.25
CA LYS A 215 10.04 6.51 22.45
C LYS A 215 9.25 5.21 22.28
N GLY A 216 9.20 4.65 21.08
CA GLY A 216 8.51 3.40 20.79
C GLY A 216 7.66 3.40 19.53
N VAL A 217 6.78 2.41 19.46
CA VAL A 217 5.81 2.25 18.38
C VAL A 217 4.43 2.64 18.89
N PHE A 218 3.74 3.43 18.09
CA PHE A 218 2.43 3.97 18.42
C PHE A 218 1.44 3.61 17.31
N VAL A 219 0.20 3.38 17.71
CA VAL A 219 -0.90 3.15 16.78
C VAL A 219 -1.93 4.26 16.95
N SER A 220 -2.37 4.79 15.82
CA SER A 220 -3.49 5.71 15.72
C SER A 220 -4.38 5.29 14.56
N HIS A 221 -5.36 6.07 14.19
CA HIS A 221 -6.23 5.78 13.06
C HIS A 221 -6.64 7.02 12.29
N LEU A 222 -7.07 6.81 11.07
CA LEU A 222 -7.63 7.82 10.18
C LEU A 222 -8.70 7.17 9.32
N SER A 223 -9.83 7.82 9.10
CA SER A 223 -10.81 7.27 8.19
C SER A 223 -10.24 7.15 6.76
N ARG A 224 -10.63 6.08 6.06
CA ARG A 224 -10.20 5.84 4.67
C ARG A 224 -10.58 7.01 3.76
N ASN A 225 -11.78 7.55 3.93
CA ASN A 225 -12.24 8.72 3.18
C ASN A 225 -11.37 9.95 3.45
N SER A 226 -11.05 10.25 4.71
CA SER A 226 -10.17 11.38 5.05
C SER A 226 -8.78 11.23 4.45
N PHE A 227 -8.24 10.00 4.39
CA PHE A 227 -6.97 9.72 3.72
C PHE A 227 -7.06 10.02 2.22
N ILE A 228 -8.08 9.51 1.54
CA ILE A 228 -8.28 9.71 0.10
C ILE A 228 -8.47 11.21 -0.21
N GLU A 229 -9.33 11.89 0.54
CA GLU A 229 -9.56 13.33 0.38
C GLU A 229 -8.30 14.15 0.60
N MET A 230 -7.47 13.80 1.58
CA MET A 230 -6.22 14.49 1.86
C MET A 230 -5.29 14.52 0.65
N PHE A 231 -5.13 13.38 -0.03
CA PHE A 231 -4.22 13.29 -1.17
C PHE A 231 -4.83 13.76 -2.48
N ASN A 232 -6.16 13.74 -2.63
CA ASN A 232 -6.84 14.31 -3.80
C ASN A 232 -6.95 15.84 -3.77
N ASN A 233 -6.48 16.50 -2.71
CA ASN A 233 -6.42 17.95 -2.61
C ASN A 233 -5.00 18.48 -2.91
N SER A 234 -4.93 19.72 -3.40
CA SER A 234 -3.68 20.40 -3.77
C SER A 234 -2.79 20.83 -2.59
N ASN A 235 -3.17 20.52 -1.36
CA ASN A 235 -2.46 20.88 -0.13
C ASN A 235 -2.17 19.64 0.74
N SER A 236 -1.81 18.52 0.11
CA SER A 236 -1.61 17.26 0.83
C SER A 236 -0.53 17.34 1.90
N ASP A 237 0.55 18.07 1.68
CA ASP A 237 1.61 18.31 2.68
C ASP A 237 1.06 19.01 3.93
N GLU A 238 0.25 20.06 3.75
CA GLU A 238 -0.33 20.81 4.87
C GLU A 238 -1.32 19.95 5.66
N ILE A 239 -2.18 19.23 4.95
CA ILE A 239 -3.19 18.37 5.55
C ILE A 239 -2.53 17.19 6.27
N PHE A 240 -1.52 16.59 5.66
CA PHE A 240 -0.73 15.53 6.26
C PHE A 240 -0.08 15.98 7.56
N ASN A 241 0.57 17.15 7.56
CA ASN A 241 1.16 17.73 8.76
C ASN A 241 0.11 18.02 9.85
N LYS A 242 -1.10 18.45 9.48
CA LYS A 242 -2.22 18.62 10.43
C LYS A 242 -2.64 17.30 11.08
N LEU A 243 -2.51 16.19 10.39
CA LEU A 243 -2.80 14.86 10.93
C LEU A 243 -1.69 14.36 11.87
N ILE A 244 -0.44 14.48 11.45
CA ILE A 244 0.71 13.91 12.17
C ILE A 244 1.13 14.77 13.36
N ASN A 245 1.09 16.08 13.25
CA ASN A 245 1.52 16.99 14.32
C ASN A 245 0.76 16.78 15.65
N PRO A 246 -0.56 16.58 15.68
CA PRO A 246 -1.26 16.28 16.93
C PRO A 246 -0.75 14.98 17.58
N ILE A 247 -0.50 13.94 16.79
CA ILE A 247 0.04 12.66 17.25
C ILE A 247 1.43 12.87 17.86
N GLN A 248 2.33 13.54 17.13
CA GLN A 248 3.68 13.86 17.59
C GLN A 248 3.67 14.69 18.87
N ASN A 249 2.80 15.69 18.95
CA ASN A 249 2.67 16.55 20.14
C ASN A 249 2.21 15.76 21.37
N GLN A 250 1.31 14.79 21.22
CA GLN A 250 0.91 13.92 22.35
C GLN A 250 2.05 12.99 22.77
N ILE A 251 2.76 12.40 21.83
CA ILE A 251 3.92 11.54 22.10
C ILE A 251 5.03 12.34 22.81
N ASN A 252 5.24 13.60 22.43
CA ASN A 252 6.28 14.43 23.04
C ASN A 252 5.97 14.78 24.50
N LYS A 253 4.72 14.75 24.95
CA LYS A 253 4.31 15.01 26.33
C LYS A 253 4.53 13.81 27.27
N ILE A 254 4.76 12.61 26.75
CA ILE A 254 5.09 11.39 27.49
C ILE A 254 6.58 11.38 27.79
#